data_119a0aaa9fe4dab3d9eea6cc7c269f18
#
_entry.id   119a0aaa9fe4dab3d9eea6cc7c269f18
#
_cell.length_a   1.000
_cell.length_b   1.000
_cell.length_c   1.000
_cell.angle_alpha   90.00
_cell.angle_beta   90.00
_cell.angle_gamma   90.00
#
_symmetry.space_group_name_H-M   'P 1'
#
loop_
_entity.id
_entity.type
_entity.pdbx_description
1 polymer ?
#
loop_
_entity_poly.entity_id
_entity_poly.type
_entity_poly.pdbx_seq_one_letter_code
_entity_poly.pdbx_strand_id
1 'polypeptide(L)'
;MAVSDIQATVLANSGNTPTANSVEDAQRYVAASIPKDLLKWSQNASSASTDGSAISFTSTDSIIDVQRNGYSCKEIPLSESAFALSSSSLKKATSXHPVWYHKQGAVHFAPVTDGSNAGYVFYVDHSKIDDSSDLRNIVINYTTSKEFSRLASDNLPSFSSITPPVSPTLSDKEVSFSTAVPTYVKPILTLTTFPTLDWTLPFKPVPPVINADTSTTGGAEVDTTKLATAPTYLPPVMQSPDWSDVENWITTEEDSEMLSSRVQAIQAQIGEYQSRLSQSQAAFTKENTEYQAKLQIALQDASQANTGDGSLVGKYNSELQSYQAEVSSIIQNNSNQISEWQQENALKLQKHNSDIQNELNQFNRDNNEYQLELKISIQNAQLSESGDAQKLQKHSQELQDYQLAINKKLNQLQNIQHYERESDKYYKWAQSEIQQYIGNNSKMIAATMSQNQQQRR
;
A
#
# COMPACT_ATOMS: atom_id res chain seq x y z
N MET A 1 -6.91 25.17 -0.46
CA MET A 1 -5.75 25.87 -1.08
C MET A 1 -5.57 25.32 -2.49
N ALA A 2 -4.93 26.07 -3.38
CA ALA A 2 -4.80 25.61 -4.76
C ALA A 2 -3.77 24.48 -4.88
N VAL A 3 -4.02 23.53 -5.76
CA VAL A 3 -3.06 22.47 -6.15
C VAL A 3 -1.69 23.08 -6.51
N SER A 4 -1.71 24.29 -7.09
CA SER A 4 -0.50 25.05 -7.45
C SER A 4 0.45 25.32 -6.28
N ASP A 5 -0.07 25.47 -5.06
CA ASP A 5 0.77 25.75 -3.88
C ASP A 5 1.54 24.49 -3.45
N ILE A 6 0.88 23.33 -3.52
CA ILE A 6 1.52 22.03 -3.28
C ILE A 6 2.58 21.79 -4.38
N GLN A 7 2.21 22.01 -5.64
CA GLN A 7 3.13 21.85 -6.77
C GLN A 7 4.38 22.74 -6.62
N ALA A 8 4.22 23.99 -6.16
CA ALA A 8 5.35 24.92 -5.92
C ALA A 8 6.28 24.40 -4.81
N THR A 9 5.71 23.83 -3.74
CA THR A 9 6.51 23.28 -2.62
C THR A 9 7.24 22.00 -3.06
N VAL A 10 6.56 21.13 -3.79
CA VAL A 10 7.17 19.90 -4.32
C VAL A 10 8.29 20.24 -5.32
N LEU A 11 8.08 21.26 -6.17
CA LEU A 11 9.13 21.78 -7.08
C LEU A 11 10.35 22.24 -6.30
N ALA A 12 10.15 22.99 -5.20
CA ALA A 12 11.26 23.45 -4.36
C ALA A 12 12.02 22.27 -3.73
N ASN A 13 11.33 21.19 -3.37
CA ASN A 13 11.92 20.01 -2.72
C ASN A 13 12.63 19.08 -3.71
N SER A 14 12.01 18.82 -4.87
CA SER A 14 12.45 17.78 -5.83
C SER A 14 13.15 18.35 -7.08
N GLY A 15 13.02 19.65 -7.32
CA GLY A 15 13.50 20.28 -8.55
C GLY A 15 12.57 20.03 -9.74
N ASN A 16 11.40 19.44 -9.52
CA ASN A 16 10.47 19.09 -10.59
C ASN A 16 9.03 19.37 -10.19
N THR A 17 8.21 19.81 -11.15
CA THR A 17 6.80 20.16 -10.90
C THR A 17 5.93 18.89 -11.07
N PRO A 18 5.25 18.45 -10.01
CA PRO A 18 4.34 17.30 -10.16
C PRO A 18 3.13 17.66 -11.00
N THR A 19 2.51 16.67 -11.61
CA THR A 19 1.23 16.85 -12.31
C THR A 19 0.11 17.07 -11.26
N ALA A 20 -1.02 17.65 -11.69
CA ALA A 20 -2.20 17.76 -10.83
C ALA A 20 -2.68 16.37 -10.39
N ASN A 21 -2.63 15.38 -11.27
CA ASN A 21 -3.00 14.00 -10.97
C ASN A 21 -2.12 13.39 -9.86
N SER A 22 -0.82 13.71 -9.86
CA SER A 22 0.10 13.23 -8.80
C SER A 22 -0.30 13.76 -7.42
N VAL A 23 -0.76 15.01 -7.36
CA VAL A 23 -1.24 15.62 -6.11
C VAL A 23 -2.57 14.98 -5.69
N GLU A 24 -3.49 14.78 -6.63
CA GLU A 24 -4.78 14.13 -6.38
C GLU A 24 -4.60 12.69 -5.87
N ASP A 25 -3.69 11.93 -6.46
CA ASP A 25 -3.36 10.57 -6.01
C ASP A 25 -2.80 10.58 -4.58
N ALA A 26 -1.98 11.58 -4.25
CA ALA A 26 -1.45 11.76 -2.88
C ALA A 26 -2.58 12.08 -1.90
N GLN A 27 -3.51 12.97 -2.27
CA GLN A 27 -4.68 13.29 -1.44
C GLN A 27 -5.52 12.03 -1.19
N ARG A 28 -5.75 11.22 -2.22
CA ARG A 28 -6.47 9.94 -2.11
C ARG A 28 -5.75 8.95 -1.19
N TYR A 29 -4.42 8.84 -1.33
CA TYR A 29 -3.61 7.97 -0.49
C TYR A 29 -3.71 8.39 0.99
N VAL A 30 -3.57 9.68 1.29
CA VAL A 30 -3.67 10.21 2.66
C VAL A 30 -5.08 9.94 3.22
N ALA A 31 -6.13 10.20 2.42
CA ALA A 31 -7.51 9.94 2.81
C ALA A 31 -7.77 8.46 3.11
N ALA A 32 -7.15 7.56 2.34
CA ALA A 32 -7.30 6.11 2.54
C ALA A 32 -6.50 5.59 3.74
N SER A 33 -5.41 6.29 4.10
CA SER A 33 -4.48 5.87 5.17
C SER A 33 -4.93 6.29 6.57
N ILE A 34 -5.90 7.19 6.68
CA ILE A 34 -6.35 7.78 7.95
C ILE A 34 -7.79 7.35 8.22
N PRO A 35 -8.12 6.92 9.45
CA PRO A 35 -9.51 6.58 9.79
C PRO A 35 -10.48 7.74 9.52
N LYS A 36 -11.60 7.44 8.91
CA LYS A 36 -12.62 8.42 8.47
C LYS A 36 -13.06 9.37 9.59
N ASP A 37 -13.13 8.87 10.82
CA ASP A 37 -13.53 9.65 12.01
C ASP A 37 -12.57 10.81 12.30
N LEU A 38 -11.31 10.69 11.84
CA LEU A 38 -10.28 11.72 12.02
C LEU A 38 -10.24 12.71 10.84
N LEU A 39 -11.01 12.45 9.78
CA LEU A 39 -11.04 13.26 8.55
C LEU A 39 -12.28 14.16 8.46
N LYS A 40 -12.87 14.52 9.59
CA LYS A 40 -14.11 15.36 9.64
C LYS A 40 -13.92 16.73 8.98
N TRP A 41 -12.70 17.25 8.97
CA TRP A 41 -12.37 18.53 8.32
C TRP A 41 -12.51 18.47 6.80
N SER A 42 -12.36 17.30 6.23
CA SER A 42 -12.44 17.05 4.78
C SER A 42 -13.83 16.52 4.39
N GLN A 43 -14.81 16.64 5.28
CA GLN A 43 -16.16 16.17 5.03
C GLN A 43 -16.88 17.05 3.99
N ASN A 44 -17.62 16.41 3.11
CA ASN A 44 -18.51 17.05 2.16
C ASN A 44 -19.84 16.29 2.14
N ALA A 45 -20.88 16.92 1.63
CA ALA A 45 -22.21 16.31 1.51
C ALA A 45 -22.61 16.22 0.04
N SER A 46 -23.27 15.15 -0.33
CA SER A 46 -23.88 15.00 -1.65
C SER A 46 -25.02 16.00 -1.84
N SER A 47 -25.45 16.19 -3.07
CA SER A 47 -26.76 16.80 -3.35
C SER A 47 -27.87 15.96 -2.69
N ALA A 48 -28.98 16.61 -2.34
CA ALA A 48 -30.12 15.95 -1.72
C ALA A 48 -30.80 14.99 -2.71
N SER A 49 -31.10 13.77 -2.28
CA SER A 49 -32.07 12.91 -2.96
C SER A 49 -33.46 13.21 -2.37
N THR A 50 -34.37 13.72 -3.18
CA THR A 50 -35.72 14.13 -2.75
C THR A 50 -36.84 13.47 -3.55
N ASP A 51 -36.50 12.62 -4.51
CA ASP A 51 -37.46 12.04 -5.47
C ASP A 51 -37.40 10.50 -5.51
N GLY A 52 -36.72 9.90 -4.54
CA GLY A 52 -36.52 8.45 -4.50
C GLY A 52 -35.33 7.98 -5.30
N SER A 53 -34.64 8.88 -6.02
CA SER A 53 -33.45 8.52 -6.78
C SER A 53 -32.29 8.13 -5.85
N ALA A 54 -31.47 7.18 -6.31
CA ALA A 54 -30.24 6.84 -5.64
C ALA A 54 -29.19 7.95 -5.87
N ILE A 55 -28.33 8.15 -4.87
CA ILE A 55 -27.19 9.07 -5.01
C ILE A 55 -26.01 8.29 -5.62
N SER A 56 -25.56 8.71 -6.79
CA SER A 56 -24.40 8.11 -7.44
C SER A 56 -23.17 8.29 -6.55
N PHE A 57 -22.52 7.18 -6.25
CA PHE A 57 -21.36 7.19 -5.37
C PHE A 57 -20.48 5.98 -5.68
N THR A 58 -19.30 6.24 -6.21
CA THR A 58 -18.42 5.20 -6.76
C THR A 58 -17.56 4.50 -5.70
N SER A 59 -17.42 5.11 -4.51
CA SER A 59 -16.59 4.52 -3.44
C SER A 59 -17.31 4.58 -2.10
N THR A 60 -17.67 3.41 -1.57
CA THR A 60 -18.28 3.30 -0.23
C THR A 60 -17.24 3.54 0.87
N ASP A 61 -15.96 3.40 0.57
CA ASP A 61 -14.89 3.55 1.57
C ASP A 61 -14.75 4.98 2.09
N SER A 62 -15.18 5.96 1.29
CA SER A 62 -15.12 7.36 1.70
C SER A 62 -16.38 7.84 2.45
N ILE A 63 -17.44 7.02 2.54
CA ILE A 63 -18.69 7.41 3.23
C ILE A 63 -18.45 7.48 4.74
N ILE A 64 -18.80 8.62 5.34
CA ILE A 64 -18.75 8.87 6.78
C ILE A 64 -20.10 8.54 7.41
N ASP A 65 -21.18 9.07 6.81
CA ASP A 65 -22.53 8.91 7.32
C ASP A 65 -23.53 9.03 6.15
N VAL A 66 -24.64 8.35 6.27
CA VAL A 66 -25.77 8.47 5.34
C VAL A 66 -26.97 8.88 6.17
N GLN A 67 -27.63 9.97 5.81
CA GLN A 67 -28.77 10.48 6.57
C GLN A 67 -30.01 10.58 5.70
N ARG A 68 -31.16 10.31 6.32
CA ARG A 68 -32.49 10.53 5.74
C ARG A 68 -33.33 11.31 6.73
N ASN A 69 -33.77 12.50 6.35
CA ASN A 69 -34.52 13.41 7.16
C ASN A 69 -33.83 13.68 8.54
N GLY A 70 -32.51 13.85 8.52
CA GLY A 70 -31.68 14.11 9.70
C GLY A 70 -31.42 12.91 10.59
N TYR A 71 -31.92 11.72 10.26
CA TYR A 71 -31.61 10.48 10.97
C TYR A 71 -30.48 9.74 10.25
N SER A 72 -29.49 9.31 11.03
CA SER A 72 -28.42 8.48 10.50
C SER A 72 -28.96 7.11 10.06
N CYS A 73 -28.65 6.70 8.85
CA CYS A 73 -29.10 5.44 8.26
C CYS A 73 -28.10 4.34 8.56
N LYS A 74 -28.59 3.20 9.04
CA LYS A 74 -27.75 2.03 9.24
C LYS A 74 -27.45 1.37 7.87
N GLU A 75 -26.20 0.99 7.65
CA GLU A 75 -25.83 0.21 6.45
C GLU A 75 -26.37 -1.22 6.56
N ILE A 76 -26.93 -1.73 5.46
CA ILE A 76 -27.34 -3.13 5.35
C ILE A 76 -26.76 -3.73 4.06
N PRO A 77 -26.49 -5.04 4.05
CA PRO A 77 -26.07 -5.69 2.81
C PRO A 77 -27.20 -5.69 1.77
N LEU A 78 -26.83 -5.69 0.49
CA LEU A 78 -27.78 -5.69 -0.63
C LEU A 78 -28.81 -6.84 -0.51
N SER A 79 -28.40 -7.99 0.00
CA SER A 79 -29.28 -9.15 0.20
C SER A 79 -30.45 -8.88 1.15
N GLU A 80 -30.32 -7.91 2.05
CA GLU A 80 -31.39 -7.52 3.00
C GLU A 80 -32.28 -6.38 2.50
N SER A 81 -31.92 -5.76 1.38
CA SER A 81 -32.63 -4.59 0.85
C SER A 81 -34.12 -4.86 0.55
N ALA A 82 -34.42 -6.05 0.05
CA ALA A 82 -35.80 -6.46 -0.25
C ALA A 82 -36.68 -6.51 1.03
N PHE A 83 -36.09 -6.96 2.15
CA PHE A 83 -36.80 -7.02 3.44
C PHE A 83 -36.99 -5.60 4.03
N ALA A 84 -36.00 -4.75 3.87
CA ALA A 84 -36.05 -3.36 4.35
C ALA A 84 -37.11 -2.53 3.61
N LEU A 85 -37.37 -2.84 2.35
CA LEU A 85 -38.35 -2.15 1.52
C LEU A 85 -39.76 -2.75 1.61
N SER A 86 -39.90 -4.00 2.05
CA SER A 86 -41.18 -4.71 2.07
C SER A 86 -42.06 -4.25 3.22
N SER A 87 -43.29 -3.84 2.91
CA SER A 87 -44.28 -3.40 3.92
C SER A 87 -44.70 -4.50 4.89
N SER A 88 -44.57 -5.77 4.48
CA SER A 88 -44.97 -6.94 5.29
C SER A 88 -43.81 -7.54 6.09
N SER A 89 -42.58 -7.03 5.93
CA SER A 89 -41.41 -7.55 6.61
C SER A 89 -41.27 -7.02 8.03
N LEU A 90 -40.90 -7.89 8.97
CA LEU A 90 -40.52 -7.49 10.33
C LEU A 90 -39.22 -6.67 10.33
N LYS A 91 -38.41 -6.80 9.28
CA LYS A 91 -37.17 -6.01 9.10
C LYS A 91 -37.39 -4.75 8.26
N LYS A 92 -38.65 -4.32 8.08
CA LYS A 92 -38.98 -3.12 7.33
C LYS A 92 -38.30 -1.88 7.94
N ALA A 93 -37.63 -1.12 7.12
CA ALA A 93 -37.05 0.17 7.52
C ALA A 93 -38.17 1.20 7.78
N THR A 94 -38.00 2.01 8.79
CA THR A 94 -38.95 3.07 9.18
C THR A 94 -38.29 4.44 9.11
N SER A 95 -39.09 5.50 9.16
CA SER A 95 -38.55 6.88 9.19
C SER A 95 -37.59 7.16 10.34
N UNK A 96 -37.77 6.46 11.22
CA UNK A 96 -37.10 6.63 12.30
C UNK A 96 -35.96 5.86 12.37
N HIS A 97 -35.93 4.74 11.82
CA HIS A 97 -34.81 3.83 11.70
C HIS A 97 -34.55 3.55 10.21
N PRO A 98 -34.08 4.57 9.48
CA PRO A 98 -33.78 4.39 8.06
C PRO A 98 -32.51 3.56 7.88
N VAL A 99 -32.43 2.85 6.74
CA VAL A 99 -31.24 2.09 6.36
C VAL A 99 -30.81 2.50 4.96
N TRP A 100 -29.57 2.16 4.61
CA TRP A 100 -29.05 2.35 3.26
C TRP A 100 -28.31 1.12 2.81
N TYR A 101 -28.19 0.97 1.48
CA TYR A 101 -27.42 -0.12 0.86
C TYR A 101 -26.80 0.38 -0.43
N HIS A 102 -25.70 -0.25 -0.79
CA HIS A 102 -24.98 0.07 -2.03
C HIS A 102 -25.45 -0.87 -3.15
N LYS A 103 -25.77 -0.29 -4.31
CA LYS A 103 -26.18 -1.06 -5.50
C LYS A 103 -25.77 -0.31 -6.75
N GLN A 104 -25.01 -0.99 -7.65
CA GLN A 104 -24.64 -0.47 -8.98
C GLN A 104 -23.98 0.93 -8.93
N GLY A 105 -23.04 1.14 -7.99
CA GLY A 105 -22.34 2.41 -7.89
C GLY A 105 -23.15 3.55 -7.29
N ALA A 106 -24.21 3.22 -6.56
CA ALA A 106 -25.09 4.24 -5.95
C ALA A 106 -25.54 3.83 -4.55
N VAL A 107 -25.78 4.83 -3.70
CA VAL A 107 -26.39 4.70 -2.37
C VAL A 107 -27.89 4.79 -2.51
N HIS A 108 -28.58 3.76 -2.06
CA HIS A 108 -30.03 3.64 -2.03
C HIS A 108 -30.55 3.73 -0.61
N PHE A 109 -31.72 4.33 -0.43
CA PHE A 109 -32.34 4.54 0.88
C PHE A 109 -33.57 3.65 1.07
N ALA A 110 -33.77 3.18 2.30
CA ALA A 110 -35.02 2.56 2.72
C ALA A 110 -35.42 3.15 4.09
N PRO A 111 -36.62 3.74 4.25
CA PRO A 111 -37.59 3.99 3.17
C PRO A 111 -37.04 4.93 2.09
N VAL A 112 -37.59 4.86 0.92
CA VAL A 112 -37.21 5.68 -0.23
C VAL A 112 -37.36 7.16 0.13
N THR A 113 -36.44 8.00 -0.36
CA THR A 113 -36.47 9.45 -0.13
C THR A 113 -37.62 10.10 -0.88
N ASP A 114 -38.11 11.21 -0.37
CA ASP A 114 -39.20 12.00 -0.96
C ASP A 114 -38.99 13.50 -0.64
N GLY A 115 -39.85 14.36 -1.16
CA GLY A 115 -39.71 15.80 -0.99
C GLY A 115 -39.73 16.30 0.45
N SER A 116 -40.29 15.50 1.39
CA SER A 116 -40.33 15.83 2.82
C SER A 116 -39.23 15.11 3.60
N ASN A 117 -38.60 14.08 3.05
CA ASN A 117 -37.65 13.22 3.73
C ASN A 117 -36.40 13.02 2.82
N ALA A 118 -35.64 14.10 2.66
CA ALA A 118 -34.46 14.13 1.83
C ALA A 118 -33.34 13.22 2.37
N GLY A 119 -32.61 12.60 1.46
CA GLY A 119 -31.43 11.78 1.75
C GLY A 119 -30.14 12.48 1.38
N TYR A 120 -29.10 12.29 2.19
CA TYR A 120 -27.76 12.85 1.99
C TYR A 120 -26.72 11.79 2.27
N VAL A 121 -25.63 11.82 1.52
CA VAL A 121 -24.41 11.04 1.81
C VAL A 121 -23.33 12.02 2.24
N PHE A 122 -22.78 11.82 3.44
CA PHE A 122 -21.63 12.58 3.95
C PHE A 122 -20.38 11.71 3.71
N TYR A 123 -19.38 12.29 3.07
CA TYR A 123 -18.19 11.54 2.61
C TYR A 123 -16.92 12.36 2.80
N VAL A 124 -15.79 11.69 2.80
CA VAL A 124 -14.47 12.34 2.80
C VAL A 124 -14.22 12.85 1.37
N ASP A 125 -14.08 14.16 1.25
CA ASP A 125 -13.69 14.81 0.00
C ASP A 125 -12.16 14.90 -0.01
N HIS A 126 -11.52 13.98 -0.74
CA HIS A 126 -10.06 13.93 -0.81
C HIS A 126 -9.45 15.23 -1.33
N SER A 127 -10.18 16.00 -2.15
CA SER A 127 -9.69 17.31 -2.65
C SER A 127 -9.58 18.38 -1.55
N LYS A 128 -10.13 18.12 -0.36
CA LYS A 128 -10.07 19.02 0.81
C LYS A 128 -9.11 18.54 1.90
N ILE A 129 -8.40 17.46 1.66
CA ILE A 129 -7.47 16.89 2.65
C ILE A 129 -6.38 17.93 3.00
N ASP A 130 -5.90 18.67 2.03
CA ASP A 130 -4.84 19.67 2.20
C ASP A 130 -5.32 21.02 2.76
N ASP A 131 -6.63 21.17 3.08
CA ASP A 131 -7.12 22.35 3.81
C ASP A 131 -6.59 22.36 5.26
N SER A 132 -6.31 21.18 5.83
CA SER A 132 -5.61 21.07 7.11
C SER A 132 -4.10 21.21 6.91
N SER A 133 -3.44 22.05 7.70
CA SER A 133 -1.98 22.25 7.62
C SER A 133 -1.19 20.94 7.85
N ASP A 134 -1.67 20.12 8.80
CA ASP A 134 -0.99 18.88 9.16
C ASP A 134 -1.10 17.84 8.03
N LEU A 135 -2.31 17.70 7.47
CA LEU A 135 -2.54 16.76 6.37
C LEU A 135 -1.88 17.24 5.08
N ARG A 136 -1.79 18.56 4.86
CA ARG A 136 -1.09 19.15 3.71
C ARG A 136 0.38 18.71 3.68
N ASN A 137 1.06 18.78 4.82
CA ASN A 137 2.48 18.38 4.88
C ASN A 137 2.64 16.90 4.49
N ILE A 138 1.70 16.05 4.90
CA ILE A 138 1.70 14.63 4.52
C ILE A 138 1.52 14.49 2.99
N VAL A 139 0.57 15.25 2.40
CA VAL A 139 0.34 15.25 0.94
C VAL A 139 1.61 15.72 0.21
N ILE A 140 2.23 16.82 0.68
CA ILE A 140 3.49 17.35 0.10
C ILE A 140 4.59 16.28 0.16
N ASN A 141 4.81 15.67 1.32
CA ASN A 141 5.87 14.66 1.49
C ASN A 141 5.63 13.44 0.60
N TYR A 142 4.39 12.96 0.53
CA TYR A 142 4.06 11.83 -0.33
C TYR A 142 4.23 12.18 -1.81
N THR A 143 3.75 13.35 -2.24
CA THR A 143 3.92 13.83 -3.64
C THR A 143 5.41 13.99 -3.97
N THR A 144 6.21 14.56 -3.05
CA THR A 144 7.67 14.72 -3.22
C THR A 144 8.34 13.35 -3.40
N SER A 145 7.94 12.36 -2.59
CA SER A 145 8.44 10.98 -2.75
C SER A 145 8.14 10.45 -4.15
N LYS A 146 6.90 10.62 -4.62
CA LYS A 146 6.49 10.16 -5.96
C LYS A 146 7.28 10.87 -7.07
N GLU A 147 7.55 12.17 -6.91
CA GLU A 147 8.36 12.92 -7.90
C GLU A 147 9.81 12.45 -7.93
N PHE A 148 10.42 12.17 -6.77
CA PHE A 148 11.77 11.57 -6.75
C PHE A 148 11.77 10.17 -7.37
N SER A 149 10.73 9.38 -7.15
CA SER A 149 10.54 8.09 -7.81
C SER A 149 10.49 8.24 -9.33
N ARG A 150 9.71 9.21 -9.81
CA ARG A 150 9.59 9.49 -11.24
C ARG A 150 10.92 9.97 -11.82
N LEU A 151 11.65 10.84 -11.10
CA LEU A 151 12.98 11.29 -11.51
C LEU A 151 13.97 10.13 -11.61
N ALA A 152 13.91 9.18 -10.68
CA ALA A 152 14.73 7.97 -10.74
C ALA A 152 14.41 7.17 -12.01
N SER A 153 13.12 6.98 -12.28
CA SER A 153 12.64 6.27 -13.47
C SER A 153 13.04 6.97 -14.78
N ASP A 154 12.74 8.28 -14.88
CA ASP A 154 12.97 9.07 -16.12
C ASP A 154 14.46 9.17 -16.49
N ASN A 155 15.38 8.99 -15.53
CA ASN A 155 16.82 9.14 -15.74
C ASN A 155 17.56 7.83 -15.83
N LEU A 156 16.87 6.69 -15.91
CA LEU A 156 17.52 5.39 -16.04
C LEU A 156 18.32 5.28 -17.35
N PRO A 157 19.62 4.96 -17.29
CA PRO A 157 20.45 4.88 -18.49
C PRO A 157 20.26 3.55 -19.21
N SER A 158 20.12 3.59 -20.53
CA SER A 158 20.21 2.41 -21.38
C SER A 158 21.66 2.17 -21.81
N PHE A 159 22.16 0.96 -21.64
CA PHE A 159 23.49 0.52 -22.08
C PHE A 159 23.45 -0.14 -23.46
N SER A 160 22.29 -0.50 -23.97
CA SER A 160 22.13 -1.21 -25.25
C SER A 160 22.66 -0.45 -26.46
N SER A 161 22.70 0.89 -26.38
CA SER A 161 23.21 1.75 -27.47
C SER A 161 24.72 1.92 -27.45
N ILE A 162 25.41 1.38 -26.42
CA ILE A 162 26.87 1.52 -26.30
C ILE A 162 27.51 0.24 -26.81
N THR A 163 28.08 0.32 -28.01
CA THR A 163 28.74 -0.82 -28.63
C THR A 163 30.26 -0.70 -28.49
N PRO A 164 30.94 -1.78 -28.09
CA PRO A 164 32.43 -1.75 -28.06
C PRO A 164 33.02 -1.53 -29.44
N PRO A 165 34.13 -0.81 -29.56
CA PRO A 165 34.75 -0.60 -30.84
C PRO A 165 35.34 -1.92 -31.37
N VAL A 166 35.40 -2.03 -32.69
CA VAL A 166 35.92 -3.26 -33.35
C VAL A 166 37.45 -3.15 -33.43
N SER A 167 38.15 -4.19 -33.00
CA SER A 167 39.61 -4.26 -33.08
C SER A 167 40.09 -4.11 -34.51
N PRO A 168 41.12 -3.29 -34.78
CA PRO A 168 41.59 -3.09 -36.13
C PRO A 168 42.31 -4.32 -36.69
N THR A 169 42.23 -4.51 -38.00
CA THR A 169 43.00 -5.53 -38.70
C THR A 169 44.37 -4.96 -38.98
N LEU A 170 45.41 -5.57 -38.40
CA LEU A 170 46.79 -5.17 -38.57
C LEU A 170 47.44 -5.88 -39.76
N SER A 171 48.28 -5.19 -40.49
CA SER A 171 48.98 -5.69 -41.66
C SER A 171 50.35 -6.26 -41.29
N ASP A 172 50.97 -5.76 -40.23
CA ASP A 172 52.28 -6.14 -39.76
C ASP A 172 52.18 -7.34 -38.81
N LYS A 173 52.86 -8.43 -39.12
CA LYS A 173 52.88 -9.67 -38.32
C LYS A 173 53.69 -9.53 -37.03
N GLU A 174 54.56 -8.52 -36.94
CA GLU A 174 55.35 -8.28 -35.72
C GLU A 174 54.60 -7.42 -34.69
N VAL A 175 53.55 -6.78 -35.13
CA VAL A 175 52.69 -5.98 -34.23
C VAL A 175 51.49 -6.83 -33.80
N SER A 176 51.51 -7.29 -32.58
CA SER A 176 50.41 -8.09 -32.05
C SER A 176 49.87 -7.43 -30.76
N PHE A 177 48.60 -7.43 -30.59
CA PHE A 177 47.98 -7.12 -29.30
C PHE A 177 46.80 -8.06 -29.11
N SER A 178 46.51 -8.31 -27.90
CA SER A 178 45.40 -9.18 -27.52
C SER A 178 44.04 -8.52 -27.86
N THR A 179 43.23 -9.08 -28.06
CA THR A 179 42.30 -9.64 -28.85
C THR A 179 40.84 -9.25 -28.60
N ALA A 180 40.37 -9.18 -27.39
CA ALA A 180 38.98 -8.86 -27.12
C ALA A 180 38.87 -7.51 -26.40
N VAL A 181 38.14 -6.61 -27.02
CA VAL A 181 37.78 -5.32 -26.36
C VAL A 181 36.97 -5.65 -25.09
N PRO A 182 37.36 -5.13 -23.93
CA PRO A 182 36.61 -5.38 -22.72
C PRO A 182 35.15 -4.92 -22.86
N THR A 183 34.25 -5.75 -22.39
CA THR A 183 32.79 -5.46 -22.45
C THR A 183 32.21 -5.40 -21.06
N TYR A 184 31.35 -4.42 -20.83
CA TYR A 184 30.58 -4.33 -19.60
C TYR A 184 29.42 -5.33 -19.68
N VAL A 185 29.32 -6.21 -18.70
CA VAL A 185 28.22 -7.19 -18.60
C VAL A 185 27.28 -6.71 -17.49
N LYS A 186 26.09 -6.35 -17.87
CA LYS A 186 25.06 -5.88 -16.91
C LYS A 186 24.61 -7.05 -16.03
N PRO A 187 24.68 -6.94 -14.69
CA PRO A 187 24.15 -7.97 -13.81
C PRO A 187 22.63 -8.12 -13.95
N ILE A 188 22.14 -9.34 -13.79
CA ILE A 188 20.70 -9.66 -13.87
C ILE A 188 20.10 -9.61 -12.48
N LEU A 189 19.00 -8.88 -12.35
CA LEU A 189 18.20 -8.83 -11.11
C LEU A 189 17.07 -9.85 -11.20
N THR A 190 16.99 -10.76 -10.23
CA THR A 190 15.89 -11.72 -10.10
C THR A 190 15.23 -11.52 -8.73
N LEU A 191 14.00 -11.02 -8.73
CA LEU A 191 13.23 -10.80 -7.52
C LEU A 191 12.38 -12.03 -7.18
N THR A 192 12.09 -12.20 -5.89
CA THR A 192 11.22 -13.28 -5.40
C THR A 192 9.76 -12.93 -5.63
N THR A 193 8.98 -13.87 -6.10
CA THR A 193 7.53 -13.72 -6.26
C THR A 193 6.85 -13.51 -4.90
N PHE A 194 5.73 -12.80 -4.90
CA PHE A 194 4.95 -12.56 -3.70
C PHE A 194 4.47 -13.89 -3.09
N PRO A 195 4.55 -14.07 -1.77
CA PRO A 195 4.16 -15.34 -1.15
C PRO A 195 2.65 -15.60 -1.26
N THR A 196 2.28 -16.86 -1.33
CA THR A 196 0.88 -17.26 -1.27
C THR A 196 0.47 -17.27 0.21
N LEU A 197 -0.34 -16.30 0.61
CA LEU A 197 -0.78 -16.15 1.99
C LEU A 197 -1.90 -17.16 2.31
N ASP A 198 -1.81 -17.83 3.45
CA ASP A 198 -2.81 -18.79 3.89
C ASP A 198 -3.83 -18.10 4.82
N TRP A 199 -5.06 -17.98 4.32
CA TRP A 199 -6.20 -17.43 5.07
C TRP A 199 -7.21 -18.53 5.44
N THR A 200 -6.74 -19.75 5.67
CA THR A 200 -7.61 -20.86 6.13
C THR A 200 -8.01 -20.61 7.58
N LEU A 201 -9.15 -19.97 7.76
CA LEU A 201 -9.65 -19.59 9.09
C LEU A 201 -10.16 -20.81 9.85
N PRO A 202 -9.94 -20.88 11.18
CA PRO A 202 -10.46 -21.96 12.01
C PRO A 202 -11.99 -21.91 12.11
N PHE A 203 -12.56 -23.01 12.52
CA PHE A 203 -14.01 -23.14 12.68
C PHE A 203 -14.48 -22.20 13.78
N LYS A 204 -15.38 -21.30 13.44
CA LYS A 204 -15.98 -20.34 14.36
C LYS A 204 -16.86 -21.08 15.37
N PRO A 205 -16.66 -20.91 16.68
CA PRO A 205 -17.49 -21.60 17.67
C PRO A 205 -18.93 -21.10 17.63
N VAL A 206 -19.86 -22.03 17.84
CA VAL A 206 -21.29 -21.76 17.82
C VAL A 206 -21.74 -21.44 19.26
N PRO A 207 -22.42 -20.30 19.49
CA PRO A 207 -22.94 -19.99 20.83
C PRO A 207 -23.83 -21.10 21.36
N PRO A 208 -23.74 -21.43 22.65
CA PRO A 208 -24.54 -22.48 23.22
C PRO A 208 -26.03 -22.12 23.24
N VAL A 209 -26.88 -23.11 23.07
CA VAL A 209 -28.31 -22.95 23.28
C VAL A 209 -28.55 -22.98 24.79
N ILE A 210 -28.97 -21.87 25.36
CA ILE A 210 -29.31 -21.76 26.77
C ILE A 210 -30.83 -21.95 26.88
N ASN A 211 -31.22 -22.99 27.58
CA ASN A 211 -32.63 -23.23 27.86
C ASN A 211 -33.01 -22.50 29.14
N ALA A 212 -33.64 -21.34 28.99
CA ALA A 212 -34.16 -20.61 30.14
C ALA A 212 -35.21 -21.50 30.85
N ASP A 213 -34.82 -22.03 32.00
CA ASP A 213 -35.80 -22.79 32.84
C ASP A 213 -36.66 -21.73 33.57
N THR A 214 -37.86 -21.53 33.03
CA THR A 214 -38.83 -20.57 33.56
C THR A 214 -39.43 -20.97 34.91
N SER A 215 -38.95 -22.06 35.53
CA SER A 215 -39.54 -22.58 36.76
C SER A 215 -38.98 -22.00 38.05
N THR A 216 -37.96 -21.18 38.01
CA THR A 216 -37.40 -20.57 39.24
C THR A 216 -37.75 -19.09 39.33
N THR A 217 -38.55 -18.75 40.30
CA THR A 217 -38.97 -17.39 40.64
C THR A 217 -37.75 -16.59 41.13
N GLY A 218 -37.24 -15.63 40.31
CA GLY A 218 -36.26 -14.66 40.75
C GLY A 218 -34.85 -14.78 40.20
N GLY A 219 -34.59 -15.70 39.24
CA GLY A 219 -33.26 -15.77 38.53
C GLY A 219 -33.18 -14.72 37.42
N ALA A 220 -32.03 -14.08 37.29
CA ALA A 220 -31.76 -13.20 36.14
C ALA A 220 -31.74 -14.02 34.86
N GLU A 221 -32.56 -13.69 33.89
CA GLU A 221 -32.62 -14.38 32.60
C GLU A 221 -31.38 -14.05 31.77
N VAL A 222 -30.65 -15.07 31.34
CA VAL A 222 -29.49 -14.88 30.47
C VAL A 222 -29.97 -14.40 29.10
N ASP A 223 -29.61 -13.18 28.72
CA ASP A 223 -29.99 -12.61 27.43
C ASP A 223 -29.17 -13.23 26.31
N THR A 224 -29.68 -14.33 25.76
CA THR A 224 -29.02 -15.06 24.67
C THR A 224 -28.91 -14.24 23.37
N THR A 225 -29.70 -13.18 23.21
CA THR A 225 -29.63 -12.32 22.03
C THR A 225 -28.31 -11.57 21.97
N LYS A 226 -27.68 -11.29 23.11
CA LYS A 226 -26.40 -10.63 23.20
C LYS A 226 -25.23 -11.52 22.73
N LEU A 227 -25.42 -12.86 22.76
CA LEU A 227 -24.41 -13.83 22.34
C LEU A 227 -24.63 -14.35 20.91
N ALA A 228 -25.61 -13.81 20.18
CA ALA A 228 -26.09 -14.39 18.93
C ALA A 228 -25.04 -14.45 17.81
N THR A 229 -24.06 -13.58 17.80
CA THR A 229 -23.08 -13.53 16.70
C THR A 229 -21.66 -13.30 17.24
N ALA A 230 -20.87 -14.36 17.27
CA ALA A 230 -19.44 -14.24 17.61
C ALA A 230 -18.68 -13.46 16.52
N PRO A 231 -17.64 -12.70 16.90
CA PRO A 231 -16.85 -11.96 15.94
C PRO A 231 -16.26 -12.86 14.85
N THR A 232 -16.21 -12.34 13.62
CA THR A 232 -15.66 -13.06 12.46
C THR A 232 -14.53 -12.23 11.88
N TYR A 233 -13.35 -12.83 11.80
CA TYR A 233 -12.24 -12.18 11.10
C TYR A 233 -12.50 -12.20 9.60
N LEU A 234 -12.37 -11.03 8.96
CA LEU A 234 -12.49 -10.89 7.51
C LEU A 234 -11.11 -10.53 6.95
N PRO A 235 -10.44 -11.48 6.27
CA PRO A 235 -9.15 -11.19 5.67
C PRO A 235 -9.26 -10.08 4.62
N PRO A 236 -8.26 -9.20 4.53
CA PRO A 236 -8.27 -8.19 3.47
C PRO A 236 -8.07 -8.86 2.11
N VAL A 237 -8.85 -8.41 1.14
CA VAL A 237 -8.70 -8.86 -0.25
C VAL A 237 -7.61 -8.03 -0.90
N MET A 238 -6.61 -8.70 -1.46
CA MET A 238 -5.53 -8.07 -2.21
C MET A 238 -5.39 -8.77 -3.56
N GLN A 239 -5.24 -7.99 -4.60
CA GLN A 239 -4.71 -8.52 -5.85
C GLN A 239 -3.21 -8.73 -5.66
N SER A 240 -2.74 -9.95 -5.94
CA SER A 240 -1.31 -10.26 -5.87
C SER A 240 -0.57 -9.32 -6.82
N PRO A 241 0.56 -8.75 -6.39
CA PRO A 241 1.36 -7.92 -7.28
C PRO A 241 1.77 -8.71 -8.52
N ASP A 242 1.51 -8.14 -9.68
CA ASP A 242 1.82 -8.79 -10.94
C ASP A 242 3.27 -8.48 -11.32
N TRP A 243 4.11 -9.49 -11.24
CA TRP A 243 5.53 -9.44 -11.58
C TRP A 243 5.82 -10.03 -12.96
N SER A 244 4.80 -10.52 -13.67
CA SER A 244 5.00 -11.28 -14.92
C SER A 244 5.78 -10.51 -15.98
N ASP A 245 5.58 -9.19 -16.05
CA ASP A 245 6.25 -8.36 -17.05
C ASP A 245 7.68 -7.94 -16.64
N VAL A 246 8.00 -8.02 -15.34
CA VAL A 246 9.29 -7.51 -14.81
C VAL A 246 10.48 -8.23 -15.46
N GLU A 247 10.40 -9.55 -15.58
CA GLU A 247 11.45 -10.36 -16.18
C GLU A 247 11.65 -10.00 -17.66
N ASN A 248 10.56 -9.77 -18.38
CA ASN A 248 10.60 -9.38 -19.79
C ASN A 248 11.21 -7.98 -19.97
N TRP A 249 10.85 -7.04 -19.11
CA TRP A 249 11.40 -5.66 -19.16
C TRP A 249 12.89 -5.64 -18.83
N ILE A 250 13.35 -6.53 -17.93
CA ILE A 250 14.78 -6.65 -17.59
C ILE A 250 15.57 -7.29 -18.72
N THR A 251 15.04 -8.37 -19.31
CA THR A 251 15.80 -9.24 -20.23
C THR A 251 15.62 -8.89 -21.70
N THR A 252 14.44 -8.47 -22.12
CA THR A 252 14.07 -8.33 -23.53
C THR A 252 13.97 -6.87 -23.97
N GLU A 253 13.31 -6.03 -23.19
CA GLU A 253 13.05 -4.64 -23.57
C GLU A 253 14.07 -3.66 -22.99
N GLU A 254 14.87 -4.11 -22.02
CA GLU A 254 15.83 -3.28 -21.28
C GLU A 254 15.20 -2.01 -20.71
N ASP A 255 13.90 -2.09 -20.39
CA ASP A 255 13.12 -0.94 -19.92
C ASP A 255 13.19 -0.84 -18.40
N SER A 256 14.28 -0.27 -17.95
CA SER A 256 14.55 -0.05 -16.53
C SER A 256 13.61 0.99 -15.92
N GLU A 257 12.98 1.83 -16.75
CA GLU A 257 11.96 2.79 -16.29
C GLU A 257 10.71 2.06 -15.79
N MET A 258 10.24 1.08 -16.54
CA MET A 258 9.11 0.25 -16.15
C MET A 258 9.42 -0.58 -14.91
N LEU A 259 10.66 -1.07 -14.78
CA LEU A 259 11.08 -1.84 -13.60
C LEU A 259 10.98 -1.00 -12.31
N SER A 260 11.55 0.19 -12.31
CA SER A 260 11.54 1.08 -11.14
C SER A 260 10.11 1.49 -10.76
N SER A 261 9.31 1.90 -11.74
CA SER A 261 7.91 2.28 -11.55
C SER A 261 7.10 1.11 -10.97
N ARG A 262 7.35 -0.10 -11.49
CA ARG A 262 6.62 -1.29 -11.07
C ARG A 262 7.01 -1.71 -9.65
N VAL A 263 8.30 -1.67 -9.32
CA VAL A 263 8.78 -1.97 -7.95
C VAL A 263 8.13 -1.02 -6.94
N GLN A 264 8.04 0.26 -7.28
CA GLN A 264 7.40 1.25 -6.40
C GLN A 264 5.88 1.05 -6.31
N ALA A 265 5.22 0.77 -7.43
CA ALA A 265 3.79 0.46 -7.42
C ALA A 265 3.52 -0.75 -6.52
N ILE A 266 4.37 -1.76 -6.60
CA ILE A 266 4.27 -2.96 -5.76
C ILE A 266 4.55 -2.63 -4.29
N GLN A 267 5.54 -1.80 -3.99
CA GLN A 267 5.81 -1.33 -2.62
C GLN A 267 4.61 -0.56 -2.06
N ALA A 268 3.99 0.29 -2.87
CA ALA A 268 2.78 1.03 -2.49
C ALA A 268 1.61 0.07 -2.24
N GLN A 269 1.41 -0.92 -3.10
CA GLN A 269 0.38 -1.96 -2.94
C GLN A 269 0.59 -2.76 -1.65
N ILE A 270 1.84 -3.10 -1.33
CA ILE A 270 2.19 -3.82 -0.10
C ILE A 270 1.89 -2.95 1.12
N GLY A 271 2.26 -1.67 1.08
CA GLY A 271 1.96 -0.71 2.14
C GLY A 271 0.45 -0.59 2.36
N GLU A 272 -0.32 -0.51 1.29
CA GLU A 272 -1.79 -0.52 1.34
C GLU A 272 -2.31 -1.81 1.96
N TYR A 273 -1.77 -2.97 1.53
CA TYR A 273 -2.18 -4.26 2.07
C TYR A 273 -1.89 -4.37 3.57
N GLN A 274 -0.70 -3.94 4.00
CA GLN A 274 -0.34 -3.93 5.42
C GLN A 274 -1.27 -3.03 6.23
N SER A 275 -1.64 -1.89 5.67
CA SER A 275 -2.62 -0.98 6.29
C SER A 275 -3.99 -1.65 6.42
N ARG A 276 -4.47 -2.30 5.36
CA ARG A 276 -5.74 -3.04 5.36
C ARG A 276 -5.71 -4.22 6.35
N LEU A 277 -4.57 -4.91 6.43
CA LEU A 277 -4.38 -6.00 7.39
C LEU A 277 -4.50 -5.48 8.83
N SER A 278 -3.82 -4.37 9.13
CA SER A 278 -3.89 -3.71 10.45
C SER A 278 -5.32 -3.26 10.77
N GLN A 279 -6.03 -2.72 9.80
CA GLN A 279 -7.43 -2.30 9.95
C GLN A 279 -8.35 -3.50 10.24
N SER A 280 -8.21 -4.59 9.47
CA SER A 280 -8.97 -5.84 9.69
C SER A 280 -8.71 -6.40 11.08
N GLN A 281 -7.45 -6.41 11.51
CA GLN A 281 -7.05 -6.87 12.83
C GLN A 281 -7.63 -5.99 13.93
N ALA A 282 -7.58 -4.67 13.78
CA ALA A 282 -8.12 -3.71 14.74
C ALA A 282 -9.65 -3.84 14.86
N ALA A 283 -10.34 -4.02 13.72
CA ALA A 283 -11.79 -4.24 13.70
C ALA A 283 -12.16 -5.53 14.43
N PHE A 284 -11.47 -6.62 14.13
CA PHE A 284 -11.69 -7.92 14.79
C PHE A 284 -11.42 -7.82 16.29
N THR A 285 -10.33 -7.17 16.70
CA THR A 285 -9.97 -6.98 18.12
C THR A 285 -11.03 -6.16 18.84
N LYS A 286 -11.54 -5.11 18.22
CA LYS A 286 -12.61 -4.26 18.79
C LYS A 286 -13.90 -5.08 19.00
N GLU A 287 -14.36 -5.75 17.93
CA GLU A 287 -15.57 -6.60 17.99
C GLU A 287 -15.42 -7.69 19.06
N ASN A 288 -14.22 -8.27 19.14
CA ASN A 288 -13.90 -9.30 20.12
C ASN A 288 -13.97 -8.76 21.55
N THR A 289 -13.41 -7.59 21.81
CA THR A 289 -13.43 -6.95 23.13
C THR A 289 -14.88 -6.66 23.56
N GLU A 290 -15.70 -6.15 22.63
CA GLU A 290 -17.12 -5.89 22.89
C GLU A 290 -17.89 -7.19 23.17
N TYR A 291 -17.59 -8.24 22.40
CA TYR A 291 -18.22 -9.55 22.57
C TYR A 291 -17.80 -10.19 23.89
N GLN A 292 -16.52 -10.13 24.26
CA GLN A 292 -16.00 -10.62 25.53
C GLN A 292 -16.68 -9.94 26.72
N ALA A 293 -16.93 -8.63 26.65
CA ALA A 293 -17.67 -7.94 27.71
C ALA A 293 -19.10 -8.47 27.85
N LYS A 294 -19.78 -8.74 26.74
CA LYS A 294 -21.12 -9.34 26.72
C LYS A 294 -21.10 -10.75 27.30
N LEU A 295 -20.09 -11.55 26.94
CA LEU A 295 -19.89 -12.91 27.41
C LEU A 295 -19.64 -12.96 28.93
N GLN A 296 -18.86 -12.01 29.46
CA GLN A 296 -18.63 -11.87 30.90
C GLN A 296 -19.94 -11.59 31.67
N ILE A 297 -20.81 -10.73 31.12
CA ILE A 297 -22.11 -10.45 31.71
C ILE A 297 -22.98 -11.72 31.68
N ALA A 298 -23.01 -12.44 30.56
CA ALA A 298 -23.78 -13.70 30.45
C ALA A 298 -23.29 -14.77 31.42
N LEU A 299 -21.95 -14.88 31.63
CA LEU A 299 -21.35 -15.78 32.64
C LEU A 299 -21.78 -15.40 34.05
N GLN A 300 -21.80 -14.12 34.37
CA GLN A 300 -22.22 -13.64 35.68
C GLN A 300 -23.71 -13.94 35.92
N ASP A 301 -24.54 -13.69 34.93
CA ASP A 301 -25.98 -13.95 34.99
C ASP A 301 -26.26 -15.46 35.17
N ALA A 302 -25.58 -16.30 34.37
CA ALA A 302 -25.69 -17.76 34.48
C ALA A 302 -25.23 -18.29 35.84
N SER A 303 -24.18 -17.71 36.41
CA SER A 303 -23.65 -18.05 37.73
C SER A 303 -24.66 -17.70 38.83
N GLN A 304 -25.33 -16.55 38.71
CA GLN A 304 -26.36 -16.09 39.67
C GLN A 304 -27.62 -16.95 39.57
N ALA A 305 -27.96 -17.43 38.39
CA ALA A 305 -29.15 -18.27 38.18
C ALA A 305 -28.98 -19.68 38.70
N ASN A 306 -27.77 -20.09 39.09
CA ASN A 306 -27.42 -21.43 39.60
C ASN A 306 -27.88 -22.59 38.71
N THR A 307 -27.78 -22.38 37.38
CA THR A 307 -28.14 -23.39 36.39
C THR A 307 -26.92 -24.08 35.80
N GLY A 308 -27.07 -25.22 35.13
CA GLY A 308 -25.97 -25.87 34.42
C GLY A 308 -25.40 -25.08 33.23
N ASP A 309 -26.04 -24.00 32.87
CA ASP A 309 -25.68 -23.19 31.72
C ASP A 309 -24.32 -22.49 31.90
N GLY A 310 -23.91 -22.22 33.13
CA GLY A 310 -22.59 -21.66 33.42
C GLY A 310 -21.43 -22.50 32.85
N SER A 311 -21.55 -23.85 32.88
CA SER A 311 -20.52 -24.71 32.32
C SER A 311 -20.52 -24.68 30.78
N LEU A 312 -21.70 -24.57 30.15
CA LEU A 312 -21.83 -24.43 28.69
C LEU A 312 -21.24 -23.11 28.18
N VAL A 313 -21.53 -22.02 28.87
CA VAL A 313 -20.97 -20.69 28.53
C VAL A 313 -19.46 -20.67 28.80
N GLY A 314 -19.01 -21.34 29.87
CA GLY A 314 -17.60 -21.50 30.19
C GLY A 314 -16.83 -22.27 29.09
N LYS A 315 -17.40 -23.40 28.62
CA LYS A 315 -16.83 -24.15 27.51
C LYS A 315 -16.78 -23.29 26.23
N TYR A 316 -17.87 -22.63 25.90
CA TYR A 316 -17.95 -21.73 24.75
C TYR A 316 -16.88 -20.60 24.82
N ASN A 317 -16.67 -20.03 26.01
CA ASN A 317 -15.61 -19.02 26.23
C ASN A 317 -14.24 -19.58 25.90
N SER A 318 -13.94 -20.82 26.34
CA SER A 318 -12.66 -21.48 26.05
C SER A 318 -12.48 -21.73 24.54
N GLU A 319 -13.53 -22.18 23.88
CA GLU A 319 -13.53 -22.39 22.41
C GLU A 319 -13.33 -21.07 21.67
N LEU A 320 -13.94 -19.99 22.14
CA LEU A 320 -13.80 -18.66 21.56
C LEU A 320 -12.37 -18.14 21.73
N GLN A 321 -11.74 -18.34 22.90
CA GLN A 321 -10.35 -17.99 23.14
C GLN A 321 -9.40 -18.76 22.21
N SER A 322 -9.66 -20.07 22.01
CA SER A 322 -8.88 -20.88 21.07
C SER A 322 -9.01 -20.35 19.64
N TYR A 323 -10.23 -20.07 19.21
CA TYR A 323 -10.52 -19.48 17.88
C TYR A 323 -9.75 -18.17 17.68
N GLN A 324 -9.77 -17.29 18.68
CA GLN A 324 -9.07 -16.00 18.62
C GLN A 324 -7.55 -16.16 18.55
N ALA A 325 -7.01 -17.09 19.31
CA ALA A 325 -5.57 -17.38 19.31
C ALA A 325 -5.14 -17.94 17.95
N GLU A 326 -5.93 -18.82 17.35
CA GLU A 326 -5.67 -19.41 16.03
C GLU A 326 -5.75 -18.33 14.93
N VAL A 327 -6.77 -17.44 14.95
CA VAL A 327 -6.89 -16.32 14.02
C VAL A 327 -5.68 -15.39 14.15
N SER A 328 -5.27 -15.06 15.39
CA SER A 328 -4.10 -14.20 15.65
C SER A 328 -2.81 -14.84 15.11
N SER A 329 -2.67 -16.16 15.27
CA SER A 329 -1.52 -16.90 14.73
C SER A 329 -1.47 -16.85 13.19
N ILE A 330 -2.63 -17.01 12.52
CA ILE A 330 -2.73 -16.92 11.06
C ILE A 330 -2.34 -15.52 10.58
N ILE A 331 -2.86 -14.48 11.24
CA ILE A 331 -2.50 -13.08 10.92
C ILE A 331 -0.99 -12.87 11.08
N GLN A 332 -0.42 -13.34 12.18
CA GLN A 332 1.02 -13.17 12.47
C GLN A 332 1.88 -13.92 11.45
N ASN A 333 1.50 -15.15 11.10
CA ASN A 333 2.24 -15.96 10.13
C ASN A 333 2.25 -15.28 8.75
N ASN A 334 1.11 -14.78 8.30
CA ASN A 334 1.00 -14.08 7.02
C ASN A 334 1.78 -12.76 7.04
N SER A 335 1.74 -12.03 8.16
CA SER A 335 2.52 -10.80 8.34
C SER A 335 4.03 -11.09 8.28
N ASN A 336 4.47 -12.18 8.91
CA ASN A 336 5.86 -12.61 8.88
C ASN A 336 6.32 -12.96 7.46
N GLN A 337 5.50 -13.70 6.70
CA GLN A 337 5.80 -14.06 5.31
C GLN A 337 5.97 -12.81 4.43
N ILE A 338 5.12 -11.81 4.61
CA ILE A 338 5.23 -10.53 3.88
C ILE A 338 6.54 -9.84 4.26
N SER A 339 6.87 -9.79 5.54
CA SER A 339 8.10 -9.14 6.04
C SER A 339 9.36 -9.86 5.52
N GLU A 340 9.36 -11.18 5.52
CA GLU A 340 10.46 -12.01 4.99
C GLU A 340 10.65 -11.75 3.49
N TRP A 341 9.55 -11.73 2.74
CA TRP A 341 9.56 -11.44 1.31
C TRP A 341 10.14 -10.03 1.02
N GLN A 342 9.72 -9.04 1.80
CA GLN A 342 10.24 -7.67 1.66
C GLN A 342 11.74 -7.61 1.94
N GLN A 343 12.20 -8.26 3.01
CA GLN A 343 13.62 -8.30 3.38
C GLN A 343 14.45 -9.02 2.31
N GLU A 344 13.96 -10.15 1.82
CA GLU A 344 14.65 -10.92 0.77
C GLU A 344 14.82 -10.08 -0.50
N ASN A 345 13.77 -9.41 -0.95
CA ASN A 345 13.84 -8.56 -2.14
C ASN A 345 14.72 -7.33 -1.93
N ALA A 346 14.70 -6.73 -0.73
CA ALA A 346 15.61 -5.63 -0.37
C ALA A 346 17.08 -6.09 -0.44
N LEU A 347 17.37 -7.29 0.06
CA LEU A 347 18.72 -7.87 -0.01
C LEU A 347 19.15 -8.16 -1.45
N LYS A 348 18.22 -8.65 -2.28
CA LYS A 348 18.49 -8.91 -3.73
C LYS A 348 18.78 -7.61 -4.46
N LEU A 349 18.03 -6.53 -4.18
CA LEU A 349 18.28 -5.20 -4.75
C LEU A 349 19.65 -4.67 -4.30
N GLN A 350 19.97 -4.80 -3.02
CA GLN A 350 21.28 -4.38 -2.47
C GLN A 350 22.42 -5.17 -3.14
N LYS A 351 22.24 -6.49 -3.25
CA LYS A 351 23.24 -7.36 -3.92
C LYS A 351 23.42 -6.94 -5.38
N HIS A 352 22.32 -6.71 -6.11
CA HIS A 352 22.37 -6.28 -7.51
C HIS A 352 23.16 -4.97 -7.67
N ASN A 353 22.95 -3.99 -6.78
CA ASN A 353 23.71 -2.74 -6.78
C ASN A 353 25.21 -2.99 -6.54
N SER A 354 25.54 -3.93 -5.64
CA SER A 354 26.93 -4.33 -5.39
C SER A 354 27.55 -5.04 -6.61
N ASP A 355 26.76 -5.88 -7.26
CA ASP A 355 27.21 -6.61 -8.47
C ASP A 355 27.47 -5.61 -9.62
N ILE A 356 26.64 -4.58 -9.78
CA ILE A 356 26.87 -3.48 -10.75
C ILE A 356 28.23 -2.81 -10.46
N GLN A 357 28.51 -2.47 -9.20
CA GLN A 357 29.78 -1.84 -8.82
C GLN A 357 30.98 -2.77 -9.07
N ASN A 358 30.84 -4.06 -8.80
CA ASN A 358 31.89 -5.06 -9.02
C ASN A 358 32.17 -5.23 -10.52
N GLU A 359 31.13 -5.35 -11.33
CA GLU A 359 31.27 -5.46 -12.80
C GLU A 359 31.90 -4.20 -13.38
N LEU A 360 31.55 -3.02 -12.86
CA LEU A 360 32.18 -1.77 -13.26
C LEU A 360 33.69 -1.76 -12.92
N ASN A 361 34.03 -2.17 -11.71
CA ASN A 361 35.45 -2.22 -11.27
C ASN A 361 36.24 -3.20 -12.13
N GLN A 362 35.62 -4.34 -12.45
CA GLN A 362 36.22 -5.34 -13.34
C GLN A 362 36.44 -4.74 -14.76
N PHE A 363 35.37 -4.16 -15.33
CA PHE A 363 35.44 -3.52 -16.66
C PHE A 363 36.55 -2.44 -16.70
N ASN A 364 36.63 -1.59 -15.68
CA ASN A 364 37.65 -0.53 -15.63
C ASN A 364 39.07 -1.11 -15.55
N ARG A 365 39.27 -2.18 -14.78
CA ARG A 365 40.56 -2.86 -14.68
C ARG A 365 40.97 -3.47 -16.02
N ASP A 366 40.07 -4.25 -16.64
CA ASP A 366 40.33 -4.90 -17.92
C ASP A 366 40.55 -3.89 -19.01
N ASN A 367 39.83 -2.79 -19.02
CA ASN A 367 40.00 -1.69 -19.97
C ASN A 367 41.35 -0.98 -19.79
N ASN A 368 41.80 -0.76 -18.56
CA ASN A 368 43.12 -0.20 -18.31
C ASN A 368 44.26 -1.12 -18.80
N GLU A 369 44.14 -2.43 -18.59
CA GLU A 369 45.09 -3.41 -19.09
C GLU A 369 45.10 -3.41 -20.62
N TYR A 370 43.93 -3.40 -21.25
CA TYR A 370 43.80 -3.35 -22.71
C TYR A 370 44.41 -2.06 -23.28
N GLN A 371 44.20 -0.90 -22.64
CA GLN A 371 44.80 0.38 -23.06
C GLN A 371 46.33 0.35 -22.95
N LEU A 372 46.92 -0.30 -21.95
CA LEU A 372 48.35 -0.46 -21.79
C LEU A 372 48.94 -1.32 -22.95
N GLU A 373 48.29 -2.47 -23.25
CA GLU A 373 48.67 -3.33 -24.37
C GLU A 373 48.60 -2.56 -25.70
N LEU A 374 47.51 -1.80 -25.90
CA LEU A 374 47.30 -1.01 -27.11
C LEU A 374 48.38 0.08 -27.25
N LYS A 375 48.78 0.72 -26.16
CA LYS A 375 49.85 1.74 -26.13
C LYS A 375 51.20 1.11 -26.55
N ILE A 376 51.50 -0.09 -26.03
CA ILE A 376 52.72 -0.84 -26.39
C ILE A 376 52.68 -1.21 -27.88
N SER A 377 51.53 -1.67 -28.37
CA SER A 377 51.36 -2.04 -29.80
C SER A 377 51.48 -0.83 -30.72
N ILE A 378 51.01 0.35 -30.32
CA ILE A 378 51.19 1.61 -31.06
C ILE A 378 52.67 1.96 -31.16
N GLN A 379 53.42 1.85 -30.05
CA GLN A 379 54.88 2.10 -30.05
C GLN A 379 55.62 1.14 -30.96
N ASN A 380 55.28 -0.15 -30.90
CA ASN A 380 55.90 -1.17 -31.76
C ASN A 380 55.60 -0.91 -33.24
N ALA A 381 54.34 -0.52 -33.57
CA ALA A 381 53.95 -0.19 -34.95
C ALA A 381 54.65 1.07 -35.45
N GLN A 382 54.92 2.05 -34.59
CA GLN A 382 55.68 3.27 -34.93
C GLN A 382 57.14 2.94 -35.21
N LEU A 383 57.73 2.02 -34.43
CA LEU A 383 59.11 1.59 -34.60
C LEU A 383 59.29 0.76 -35.89
N SER A 384 58.28 0.03 -36.31
CA SER A 384 58.31 -0.78 -37.53
C SER A 384 58.03 0.04 -38.81
N GLU A 385 57.72 1.36 -38.67
CA GLU A 385 57.36 2.23 -39.79
C GLU A 385 56.12 1.75 -40.56
N SER A 386 55.23 0.99 -39.93
CA SER A 386 54.05 0.45 -40.60
C SER A 386 52.87 1.42 -40.49
N GLY A 387 51.93 1.36 -41.43
CA GLY A 387 50.69 2.15 -41.40
C GLY A 387 49.72 1.75 -40.30
N ASP A 388 50.02 0.68 -39.58
CA ASP A 388 49.17 0.14 -38.55
C ASP A 388 49.11 1.04 -37.27
N ALA A 389 50.14 1.86 -37.05
CA ALA A 389 50.19 2.82 -35.97
C ALA A 389 48.96 3.77 -35.98
N GLN A 390 48.55 4.24 -37.17
CA GLN A 390 47.39 5.14 -37.34
C GLN A 390 46.07 4.41 -37.03
N LYS A 391 45.96 3.14 -37.45
CA LYS A 391 44.79 2.30 -37.16
C LYS A 391 44.63 2.06 -35.66
N LEU A 392 45.73 1.77 -34.97
CA LEU A 392 45.79 1.55 -33.52
C LEU A 392 45.48 2.84 -32.76
N GLN A 393 46.00 4.00 -33.20
CA GLN A 393 45.69 5.30 -32.60
C GLN A 393 44.19 5.64 -32.71
N LYS A 394 43.59 5.39 -33.90
CA LYS A 394 42.14 5.58 -34.10
C LYS A 394 41.37 4.67 -33.16
N HIS A 395 41.74 3.41 -33.06
CA HIS A 395 41.09 2.44 -32.15
C HIS A 395 41.21 2.89 -30.68
N SER A 396 42.37 3.45 -30.30
CA SER A 396 42.58 3.99 -28.94
C SER A 396 41.60 5.12 -28.63
N GLN A 397 41.34 6.01 -29.60
CA GLN A 397 40.38 7.10 -29.45
C GLN A 397 38.94 6.54 -29.32
N GLU A 398 38.57 5.60 -30.17
CA GLU A 398 37.27 4.93 -30.13
C GLU A 398 37.03 4.23 -28.77
N LEU A 399 38.11 3.63 -28.23
CA LEU A 399 38.05 2.97 -26.91
C LEU A 399 37.84 3.97 -25.77
N GLN A 400 38.52 5.14 -25.84
CA GLN A 400 38.33 6.21 -24.86
C GLN A 400 36.88 6.74 -24.89
N ASP A 401 36.34 6.95 -26.10
CA ASP A 401 34.97 7.40 -26.28
C ASP A 401 33.97 6.38 -25.69
N TYR A 402 34.22 5.08 -25.94
CA TYR A 402 33.46 3.96 -25.40
C TYR A 402 33.48 3.99 -23.86
N GLN A 403 34.65 4.12 -23.26
CA GLN A 403 34.81 4.19 -21.80
C GLN A 403 34.09 5.41 -21.22
N LEU A 404 34.21 6.58 -21.88
CA LEU A 404 33.52 7.79 -21.46
C LEU A 404 31.98 7.62 -21.49
N ALA A 405 31.48 6.94 -22.54
CA ALA A 405 30.04 6.68 -22.66
C ALA A 405 29.54 5.78 -21.52
N ILE A 406 30.28 4.71 -21.18
CA ILE A 406 29.95 3.83 -20.06
C ILE A 406 29.98 4.61 -18.73
N ASN A 407 31.07 5.37 -18.48
CA ASN A 407 31.20 6.14 -17.24
C ASN A 407 30.10 7.18 -17.09
N LYS A 408 29.67 7.80 -18.18
CA LYS A 408 28.53 8.75 -18.17
C LYS A 408 27.25 8.05 -17.72
N LYS A 409 26.98 6.85 -18.26
CA LYS A 409 25.81 6.05 -17.87
C LYS A 409 25.88 5.60 -16.41
N LEU A 410 27.06 5.26 -15.92
CA LEU A 410 27.26 4.86 -14.52
C LEU A 410 27.06 6.03 -13.55
N ASN A 411 27.49 7.22 -13.92
CA ASN A 411 27.20 8.44 -13.14
C ASN A 411 25.70 8.73 -13.08
N GLN A 412 24.97 8.46 -14.17
CA GLN A 412 23.50 8.55 -14.17
C GLN A 412 22.89 7.55 -13.18
N LEU A 413 23.41 6.32 -13.09
CA LEU A 413 22.94 5.32 -12.08
C LEU A 413 23.17 5.81 -10.66
N GLN A 414 24.27 6.49 -10.36
CA GLN A 414 24.52 7.04 -9.03
C GLN A 414 23.50 8.13 -8.67
N ASN A 415 23.13 8.97 -9.64
CA ASN A 415 22.08 9.98 -9.43
C ASN A 415 20.72 9.32 -9.16
N ILE A 416 20.41 8.21 -9.82
CA ILE A 416 19.18 7.45 -9.58
C ILE A 416 19.16 6.94 -8.13
N GLN A 417 20.25 6.36 -7.66
CA GLN A 417 20.35 5.91 -6.26
C GLN A 417 20.13 7.06 -5.25
N HIS A 418 20.54 8.27 -5.62
CA HIS A 418 20.24 9.45 -4.81
C HIS A 418 18.73 9.74 -4.81
N TYR A 419 18.10 9.74 -5.99
CA TYR A 419 16.65 9.99 -6.10
C TYR A 419 15.85 8.92 -5.34
N GLU A 420 16.23 7.66 -5.43
CA GLU A 420 15.57 6.55 -4.70
C GLU A 420 15.67 6.77 -3.18
N ARG A 421 16.84 7.16 -2.67
CA ARG A 421 17.02 7.44 -1.23
C ARG A 421 16.17 8.63 -0.77
N GLU A 422 16.09 9.69 -1.56
CA GLU A 422 15.24 10.84 -1.23
C GLU A 422 13.76 10.45 -1.30
N SER A 423 13.35 9.65 -2.28
CA SER A 423 11.98 9.13 -2.38
C SER A 423 11.62 8.37 -1.10
N ASP A 424 12.44 7.40 -0.69
CA ASP A 424 12.27 6.61 0.52
C ASP A 424 12.16 7.49 1.77
N LYS A 425 13.01 8.47 1.89
CA LYS A 425 13.05 9.42 3.01
C LYS A 425 11.73 10.18 3.13
N TYR A 426 11.25 10.78 2.04
CA TYR A 426 10.00 11.53 2.03
C TYR A 426 8.78 10.61 2.25
N TYR A 427 8.81 9.39 1.72
CA TYR A 427 7.77 8.39 1.96
C TYR A 427 7.68 8.03 3.45
N LYS A 428 8.82 7.76 4.08
CA LYS A 428 8.89 7.44 5.52
C LYS A 428 8.43 8.63 6.37
N TRP A 429 8.75 9.85 5.97
CA TRP A 429 8.24 11.05 6.63
C TRP A 429 6.72 11.11 6.54
N ALA A 430 6.16 10.94 5.35
CA ALA A 430 4.69 10.93 5.17
C ALA A 430 4.03 9.86 6.04
N GLN A 431 4.56 8.64 6.06
CA GLN A 431 4.06 7.55 6.90
C GLN A 431 4.15 7.88 8.40
N SER A 432 5.29 8.43 8.84
CA SER A 432 5.50 8.82 10.23
C SER A 432 4.50 9.90 10.66
N GLU A 433 4.26 10.89 9.82
CA GLU A 433 3.31 11.97 10.07
C GLU A 433 1.87 11.44 10.10
N ILE A 434 1.50 10.48 9.24
CA ILE A 434 0.20 9.79 9.27
C ILE A 434 0.01 9.13 10.64
N GLN A 435 1.00 8.36 11.10
CA GLN A 435 0.92 7.67 12.39
C GLN A 435 0.83 8.66 13.55
N GLN A 436 1.59 9.74 13.49
CA GLN A 436 1.57 10.82 14.49
C GLN A 436 0.21 11.50 14.51
N TYR A 437 -0.34 11.82 13.36
CA TYR A 437 -1.67 12.44 13.21
C TYR A 437 -2.76 11.54 13.82
N ILE A 438 -2.74 10.25 13.47
CA ILE A 438 -3.69 9.25 14.00
C ILE A 438 -3.54 9.16 15.54
N GLY A 439 -2.32 9.04 16.03
CA GLY A 439 -2.02 8.92 17.45
C GLY A 439 -2.49 10.12 18.28
N ASN A 440 -2.21 11.32 17.80
CA ASN A 440 -2.57 12.57 18.46
C ASN A 440 -4.10 12.77 18.49
N ASN A 441 -4.76 12.56 17.37
CA ASN A 441 -6.20 12.79 17.23
C ASN A 441 -7.01 11.69 17.91
N SER A 442 -6.55 10.45 17.95
CA SER A 442 -7.19 9.35 18.70
C SER A 442 -7.17 9.62 20.20
N LYS A 443 -6.07 10.13 20.74
CA LYS A 443 -5.96 10.53 22.16
C LYS A 443 -6.92 11.67 22.48
N MET A 444 -7.06 12.63 21.59
CA MET A 444 -7.96 13.77 21.75
C MET A 444 -9.43 13.32 21.78
N ILE A 445 -9.82 12.41 20.90
CA ILE A 445 -11.19 11.84 20.88
C ILE A 445 -11.45 11.05 22.17
N ALA A 446 -10.52 10.23 22.61
CA ALA A 446 -10.65 9.45 23.84
C ALA A 446 -10.79 10.37 25.08
N ALA A 447 -10.02 11.44 25.15
CA ALA A 447 -10.09 12.44 26.24
C ALA A 447 -11.46 13.14 26.24
N THR A 448 -11.96 13.53 25.08
CA THR A 448 -13.27 14.19 24.94
C THR A 448 -14.42 13.26 25.37
N MET A 449 -14.33 11.98 24.97
CA MET A 449 -15.34 10.97 25.37
C MET A 449 -15.34 10.74 26.86
N SER A 450 -14.17 10.70 27.51
CA SER A 450 -14.06 10.52 28.96
C SER A 450 -14.64 11.73 29.75
N GLN A 451 -14.41 12.95 29.26
CA GLN A 451 -14.97 14.17 29.85
C GLN A 451 -16.50 14.19 29.74
N ASN A 452 -17.04 13.82 28.58
CA ASN A 452 -18.49 13.76 28.35
C ASN A 452 -19.17 12.72 29.23
N GLN A 453 -18.49 11.60 29.54
CA GLN A 453 -19.00 10.58 30.45
C GLN A 453 -18.99 11.09 31.91
N GLN A 454 -18.00 11.89 32.30
CA GLN A 454 -17.92 12.47 33.63
C GLN A 454 -19.01 13.54 33.83
N GLN A 455 -19.37 14.29 32.79
CA GLN A 455 -20.43 15.31 32.86
C GLN A 455 -21.86 14.72 32.90
N ARG A 456 -22.01 13.45 32.50
CA ARG A 456 -23.31 12.75 32.51
C ARG A 456 -23.55 11.95 33.80
N ARG A 457 -22.60 11.94 34.75
CA ARG A 457 -22.72 11.36 36.10
C ARG A 457 -23.00 12.45 37.11
#